data_912d823d4571bc636bd0d50b8addb70d
#
_entry.id   912d823d4571bc636bd0d50b8addb70d
#
_cell.length_a   1.000
_cell.length_b   1.000
_cell.length_c   1.000
_cell.angle_alpha   90.00
_cell.angle_beta   90.00
_cell.angle_gamma   90.00
#
_symmetry.space_group_name_H-M   'P 1'
#
loop_
_entity.id
_entity.type
_entity.pdbx_description
1 polymer ?
#
loop_
_entity_poly.entity_id
_entity_poly.type
_entity_poly.pdbx_seq_one_letter_code
_entity_poly.pdbx_strand_id
1 'polypeptide(L)'
;MSVASKRLAQMLVLILGTLSLCLAGQGCHFQKSGAGPSIEFTHIPPAAQGGRERVDTISGRVSNARPKQQIVIYAHSGQWWVQPWPEHSLIPIKADSTWSTETHLGFEYAALLVDPDYQPLPMTDVAPTQSGSVALVTIVKGVGTPQLAPAGALKFRGYDWGVRKIASDKGGTNNLYDSENAWTDANGALHMQIKKKSDSWSCAEIYLNRSLGYGTYSVTVRDTSHLEPAAVFSMFTFDEWASEERFREMDIEVGGRSDAANGANARYVIQPLYIPGNLFPFAAPSGTLTYVLHWESGHANFKTFRGGSSGAGAQLVSEHEFTSGIPIPGKAILRLIFYVVASDKNPMRKPSEIVIEKFEYLP
;
A
#
# COMPACT_ATOMS: atom_id res chain seq x y z
N MET A 1 -49.04 -53.00 28.47
CA MET A 1 -50.01 -53.80 27.67
C MET A 1 -49.60 -53.58 26.24
N SER A 2 -49.02 -54.53 25.70
CA SER A 2 -49.43 -55.67 24.87
C SER A 2 -49.14 -55.28 23.41
N VAL A 3 -48.16 -55.91 22.92
CA VAL A 3 -48.12 -57.14 22.09
C VAL A 3 -48.27 -56.76 20.60
N ALA A 4 -47.50 -57.08 19.73
CA ALA A 4 -46.69 -58.15 19.24
C ALA A 4 -46.57 -57.94 17.75
N SER A 5 -45.44 -58.02 17.16
CA SER A 5 -44.68 -59.20 16.80
C SER A 5 -45.02 -59.79 15.42
N LYS A 6 -43.96 -59.92 14.62
CA LYS A 6 -43.66 -61.10 13.74
C LYS A 6 -44.38 -61.12 12.37
N ARG A 7 -43.80 -61.44 11.27
CA ARG A 7 -42.73 -62.30 10.75
C ARG A 7 -42.69 -62.16 9.25
N LEU A 8 -41.57 -62.14 8.64
CA LEU A 8 -40.80 -63.24 7.98
C LEU A 8 -41.40 -63.72 6.65
N ALA A 9 -40.71 -63.60 5.63
CA ALA A 9 -39.86 -64.55 4.93
C ALA A 9 -40.20 -64.70 3.44
N GLN A 10 -39.14 -64.57 2.66
CA GLN A 10 -38.75 -65.38 1.49
C GLN A 10 -39.81 -65.84 0.48
N MET A 11 -39.59 -65.53 -0.79
CA MET A 11 -39.38 -66.60 -1.78
C MET A 11 -38.70 -66.10 -3.06
N LEU A 12 -37.65 -66.80 -3.37
CA LEU A 12 -36.87 -66.83 -4.59
C LEU A 12 -37.66 -67.54 -5.68
N VAL A 13 -37.73 -67.00 -6.90
CA VAL A 13 -37.95 -67.80 -8.12
C VAL A 13 -37.18 -67.19 -9.27
N LEU A 14 -36.25 -67.95 -9.79
CA LEU A 14 -35.60 -67.80 -11.08
C LEU A 14 -36.60 -68.09 -12.21
N ILE A 15 -36.59 -67.32 -13.30
CA ILE A 15 -36.88 -67.82 -14.65
C ILE A 15 -35.93 -67.14 -15.63
N LEU A 16 -35.16 -67.96 -16.34
CA LEU A 16 -34.38 -67.62 -17.53
C LEU A 16 -35.33 -67.45 -18.73
N GLY A 17 -35.02 -66.53 -19.63
CA GLY A 17 -35.70 -66.41 -20.89
C GLY A 17 -35.11 -65.40 -21.85
N THR A 18 -34.05 -65.73 -22.53
CA THR A 18 -33.68 -65.49 -23.96
C THR A 18 -33.88 -64.10 -24.60
N LEU A 19 -32.75 -63.51 -24.93
CA LEU A 19 -32.28 -63.03 -26.24
C LEU A 19 -33.22 -62.18 -27.09
N SER A 20 -32.96 -60.91 -27.29
CA SER A 20 -32.99 -60.21 -28.58
C SER A 20 -32.09 -59.00 -28.60
N LEU A 21 -31.17 -59.06 -29.53
CA LEU A 21 -30.21 -58.05 -29.94
C LEU A 21 -30.95 -56.87 -30.59
N CYS A 22 -30.80 -55.66 -30.05
CA CYS A 22 -30.95 -54.44 -30.86
C CYS A 22 -29.81 -53.48 -30.48
N LEU A 23 -28.79 -53.47 -31.33
CA LEU A 23 -27.81 -52.39 -31.37
C LEU A 23 -28.50 -51.11 -31.81
N ALA A 24 -28.61 -50.17 -30.93
CA ALA A 24 -28.73 -48.76 -31.25
C ALA A 24 -27.70 -48.01 -30.42
N GLY A 25 -26.54 -47.77 -31.02
CA GLY A 25 -25.52 -46.94 -30.43
C GLY A 25 -26.01 -45.51 -30.27
N GLN A 26 -26.31 -45.14 -29.05
CA GLN A 26 -26.32 -43.75 -28.63
C GLN A 26 -25.08 -43.59 -27.79
N GLY A 27 -24.00 -43.10 -28.44
CA GLY A 27 -22.84 -42.58 -27.72
C GLY A 27 -23.30 -41.43 -26.85
N CYS A 28 -23.41 -41.69 -25.54
CA CYS A 28 -23.34 -40.61 -24.58
C CYS A 28 -21.97 -39.99 -24.70
N HIS A 29 -21.89 -38.95 -25.51
CA HIS A 29 -20.83 -37.97 -25.33
C HIS A 29 -20.99 -37.41 -23.92
N PHE A 30 -20.28 -37.97 -22.97
CA PHE A 30 -19.92 -37.22 -21.75
C PHE A 30 -19.17 -36.00 -22.25
N GLN A 31 -19.88 -34.91 -22.44
CA GLN A 31 -19.31 -33.61 -22.55
C GLN A 31 -18.59 -33.41 -21.21
N LYS A 32 -17.27 -33.63 -21.18
CA LYS A 32 -16.42 -33.14 -20.09
C LYS A 32 -16.78 -31.67 -19.98
N SER A 33 -17.51 -31.28 -18.95
CA SER A 33 -17.62 -29.90 -18.56
C SER A 33 -16.18 -29.42 -18.41
N GLY A 34 -15.68 -28.66 -19.39
CA GLY A 34 -14.32 -28.17 -19.38
C GLY A 34 -14.13 -27.38 -18.12
N ALA A 35 -13.20 -27.80 -17.28
CA ALA A 35 -12.78 -26.98 -16.13
C ALA A 35 -12.45 -25.58 -16.68
N GLY A 36 -12.95 -24.54 -16.06
CA GLY A 36 -12.63 -23.16 -16.41
C GLY A 36 -11.11 -22.91 -16.38
N PRO A 37 -10.67 -21.75 -16.84
CA PRO A 37 -9.24 -21.41 -16.78
C PRO A 37 -8.77 -21.37 -15.31
N SER A 38 -7.50 -21.74 -15.10
CA SER A 38 -6.86 -21.63 -13.79
C SER A 38 -5.44 -21.11 -13.91
N ILE A 39 -5.00 -20.36 -12.90
CA ILE A 39 -3.63 -19.88 -12.76
C ILE A 39 -3.05 -20.50 -11.48
N GLU A 40 -1.88 -21.13 -11.61
CA GLU A 40 -1.10 -21.68 -10.52
C GLU A 40 0.27 -20.98 -10.50
N PHE A 41 0.67 -20.47 -9.34
CA PHE A 41 2.01 -19.91 -9.17
C PHE A 41 3.01 -21.04 -8.88
N THR A 42 4.12 -21.05 -9.59
CA THR A 42 5.23 -22.01 -9.40
C THR A 42 6.39 -21.37 -8.66
N HIS A 43 6.52 -20.05 -8.72
CA HIS A 43 7.44 -19.27 -7.92
C HIS A 43 6.77 -17.97 -7.50
N ILE A 44 6.78 -17.68 -6.19
CA ILE A 44 6.23 -16.48 -5.58
C ILE A 44 7.38 -15.78 -4.85
N PRO A 45 7.64 -14.49 -5.14
CA PRO A 45 8.69 -13.73 -4.45
C PRO A 45 8.43 -13.58 -2.95
N PRO A 46 9.46 -13.21 -2.17
CA PRO A 46 9.29 -12.89 -0.76
C PRO A 46 8.28 -11.76 -0.52
N ALA A 47 7.53 -11.87 0.60
CA ALA A 47 6.69 -10.76 1.05
C ALA A 47 7.60 -9.63 1.55
N ALA A 48 7.65 -8.53 0.83
CA ALA A 48 8.49 -7.40 1.20
C ALA A 48 7.97 -6.09 0.62
N GLN A 49 8.35 -4.98 1.23
CA GLN A 49 8.10 -3.68 0.65
C GLN A 49 8.82 -3.56 -0.70
N GLY A 50 8.13 -3.06 -1.72
CA GLY A 50 8.69 -2.81 -3.04
C GLY A 50 9.81 -1.77 -3.05
N GLY A 51 10.43 -1.57 -4.20
CA GLY A 51 11.45 -0.58 -4.45
C GLY A 51 12.12 -0.85 -5.80
N ARG A 52 12.67 0.20 -6.41
CA ARG A 52 13.19 0.18 -7.78
C ARG A 52 14.24 -0.93 -8.04
N GLU A 53 15.04 -1.25 -7.03
CA GLU A 53 16.13 -2.25 -7.15
C GLU A 53 15.78 -3.57 -6.44
N ARG A 54 14.58 -3.69 -5.93
CA ARG A 54 14.11 -4.90 -5.23
C ARG A 54 13.22 -5.71 -6.17
N VAL A 55 13.86 -6.48 -7.00
CA VAL A 55 13.22 -7.34 -8.00
C VAL A 55 13.48 -8.82 -7.72
N ASP A 56 12.57 -9.66 -8.14
CA ASP A 56 12.69 -11.11 -8.13
C ASP A 56 11.90 -11.65 -9.33
N THR A 57 12.03 -12.94 -9.58
CA THR A 57 11.24 -13.64 -10.60
C THR A 57 9.90 -14.07 -10.01
N ILE A 58 8.81 -13.91 -10.77
CA ILE A 58 7.52 -14.52 -10.49
C ILE A 58 7.12 -15.41 -11.67
N SER A 59 6.60 -16.59 -11.40
CA SER A 59 6.25 -17.54 -12.45
C SER A 59 5.07 -18.43 -12.10
N GLY A 60 4.48 -19.04 -13.13
CA GLY A 60 3.35 -19.94 -12.94
C GLY A 60 2.98 -20.72 -14.19
N ARG A 61 1.85 -21.42 -14.08
CA ARG A 61 1.18 -22.16 -15.15
C ARG A 61 -0.24 -21.69 -15.32
N VAL A 62 -0.73 -21.77 -16.54
CA VAL A 62 -2.14 -21.51 -16.86
C VAL A 62 -2.71 -22.75 -17.51
N SER A 63 -3.87 -23.21 -17.02
CA SER A 63 -4.63 -24.27 -17.67
C SER A 63 -5.87 -23.69 -18.35
N ASN A 64 -6.26 -24.28 -19.49
CA ASN A 64 -7.45 -23.91 -20.24
C ASN A 64 -7.53 -22.42 -20.66
N ALA A 65 -6.37 -21.77 -20.90
CA ALA A 65 -6.34 -20.45 -21.51
C ALA A 65 -6.87 -20.50 -22.94
N ARG A 66 -7.59 -19.47 -23.33
CA ARG A 66 -7.99 -19.28 -24.74
C ARG A 66 -6.77 -18.86 -25.59
N PRO A 67 -6.77 -19.14 -26.89
CA PRO A 67 -5.69 -18.68 -27.77
C PRO A 67 -5.47 -17.15 -27.66
N LYS A 68 -4.20 -16.75 -27.64
CA LYS A 68 -3.74 -15.35 -27.55
C LYS A 68 -3.98 -14.65 -26.22
N GLN A 69 -4.56 -15.29 -25.21
CA GLN A 69 -4.58 -14.71 -23.87
C GLN A 69 -3.16 -14.59 -23.32
N GLN A 70 -2.96 -13.61 -22.45
CA GLN A 70 -1.68 -13.27 -21.84
C GLN A 70 -1.85 -13.15 -20.31
N ILE A 71 -0.74 -13.10 -19.60
CA ILE A 71 -0.71 -12.82 -18.17
C ILE A 71 -0.32 -11.36 -17.95
N VAL A 72 -0.98 -10.73 -17.00
CA VAL A 72 -0.57 -9.45 -16.40
C VAL A 72 -0.33 -9.67 -14.92
N ILE A 73 0.78 -9.18 -14.41
CA ILE A 73 1.12 -9.25 -12.99
C ILE A 73 0.98 -7.86 -12.37
N TYR A 74 0.38 -7.82 -11.19
CA TYR A 74 0.45 -6.68 -10.30
C TYR A 74 1.11 -7.10 -9.00
N ALA A 75 2.00 -6.25 -8.47
CA ALA A 75 2.59 -6.38 -7.14
C ALA A 75 2.01 -5.30 -6.23
N HIS A 76 1.62 -5.69 -5.01
CA HIS A 76 1.05 -4.79 -4.01
C HIS A 76 2.13 -4.32 -3.03
N SER A 77 2.44 -3.04 -3.10
CA SER A 77 3.34 -2.36 -2.15
C SER A 77 2.86 -0.93 -1.93
N GLY A 78 1.85 -0.79 -1.06
CA GLY A 78 1.10 0.44 -0.87
C GLY A 78 -0.04 0.58 -1.88
N GLN A 79 0.21 0.32 -3.14
CA GLN A 79 -0.75 0.25 -4.24
C GLN A 79 -0.44 -0.98 -5.10
N TRP A 80 -1.35 -1.34 -6.01
CA TRP A 80 -1.13 -2.39 -6.98
C TRP A 80 -0.44 -1.82 -8.21
N TRP A 81 0.81 -2.20 -8.43
CA TRP A 81 1.66 -1.74 -9.53
C TRP A 81 1.78 -2.81 -10.60
N VAL A 82 1.54 -2.46 -11.86
CA VAL A 82 1.74 -3.38 -12.98
C VAL A 82 3.22 -3.76 -13.12
N GLN A 83 3.49 -5.01 -13.46
CA GLN A 83 4.83 -5.57 -13.49
C GLN A 83 5.20 -6.10 -14.88
N PRO A 84 6.48 -6.12 -15.23
CA PRO A 84 7.59 -5.43 -14.54
C PRO A 84 7.54 -3.91 -14.75
N TRP A 85 7.03 -3.45 -15.90
CA TRP A 85 6.86 -2.06 -16.31
C TRP A 85 5.61 -1.93 -17.18
N PRO A 86 4.95 -0.77 -17.24
CA PRO A 86 3.72 -0.59 -18.04
C PRO A 86 3.88 -1.00 -19.50
N GLU A 87 5.06 -0.70 -20.10
CA GLU A 87 5.34 -0.97 -21.51
C GLU A 87 5.58 -2.46 -21.83
N HIS A 88 5.85 -3.28 -20.81
CA HIS A 88 6.17 -4.71 -20.95
C HIS A 88 5.28 -5.58 -20.05
N SER A 89 4.08 -5.11 -19.73
CA SER A 89 3.20 -5.74 -18.76
C SER A 89 2.39 -6.94 -19.29
N LEU A 90 2.32 -7.12 -20.62
CA LEU A 90 1.62 -8.25 -21.24
C LEU A 90 2.59 -9.41 -21.43
N ILE A 91 2.49 -10.43 -20.56
CA ILE A 91 3.42 -11.55 -20.49
C ILE A 91 2.87 -12.73 -21.32
N PRO A 92 3.59 -13.21 -22.34
CA PRO A 92 3.11 -14.31 -23.15
C PRO A 92 3.08 -15.63 -22.37
N ILE A 93 2.03 -16.42 -22.60
CA ILE A 93 1.94 -17.81 -22.14
C ILE A 93 2.71 -18.67 -23.16
N LYS A 94 3.69 -19.43 -22.68
CA LYS A 94 4.51 -20.32 -23.52
C LYS A 94 3.72 -21.54 -23.96
N ALA A 95 4.24 -22.26 -24.96
CA ALA A 95 3.59 -23.47 -25.52
C ALA A 95 3.38 -24.59 -24.47
N ASP A 96 4.20 -24.63 -23.43
CA ASP A 96 4.09 -25.57 -22.30
C ASP A 96 3.15 -25.06 -21.19
N SER A 97 2.37 -24.02 -21.49
CA SER A 97 1.43 -23.36 -20.55
C SER A 97 2.11 -22.64 -19.37
N THR A 98 3.41 -22.41 -19.42
CA THR A 98 4.13 -21.64 -18.39
C THR A 98 4.22 -20.17 -18.75
N TRP A 99 4.40 -19.34 -17.72
CA TRP A 99 4.74 -17.92 -17.84
C TRP A 99 5.77 -17.54 -16.78
N SER A 100 6.57 -16.54 -17.04
CA SER A 100 7.55 -16.02 -16.10
C SER A 100 7.90 -14.59 -16.47
N THR A 101 8.10 -13.75 -15.46
CA THR A 101 8.59 -12.37 -15.61
C THR A 101 9.36 -11.93 -14.38
N GLU A 102 10.08 -10.82 -14.49
CA GLU A 102 10.56 -10.08 -13.31
C GLU A 102 9.39 -9.32 -12.68
N THR A 103 9.46 -9.11 -11.39
CA THR A 103 8.53 -8.28 -10.62
C THR A 103 9.27 -7.54 -9.53
N HIS A 104 8.86 -6.31 -9.23
CA HIS A 104 9.27 -5.67 -7.99
C HIS A 104 8.63 -6.42 -6.80
N LEU A 105 9.31 -6.40 -5.66
CA LEU A 105 8.78 -7.05 -4.47
C LEU A 105 7.50 -6.35 -4.00
N GLY A 106 6.60 -7.15 -3.47
CA GLY A 106 5.31 -6.73 -2.90
C GLY A 106 4.92 -7.63 -1.74
N PHE A 107 3.89 -7.26 -1.02
CA PHE A 107 3.31 -8.10 0.04
C PHE A 107 2.36 -9.14 -0.53
N GLU A 108 1.75 -8.80 -1.68
CA GLU A 108 0.83 -9.64 -2.43
C GLU A 108 1.10 -9.50 -3.93
N TYR A 109 0.71 -10.51 -4.68
CA TYR A 109 0.84 -10.54 -6.15
C TYR A 109 -0.46 -11.01 -6.75
N ALA A 110 -0.94 -10.32 -7.78
CA ALA A 110 -2.09 -10.70 -8.57
C ALA A 110 -1.64 -11.10 -9.97
N ALA A 111 -2.03 -12.29 -10.41
CA ALA A 111 -1.90 -12.71 -11.80
C ALA A 111 -3.27 -12.67 -12.48
N LEU A 112 -3.38 -11.94 -13.58
CA LEU A 112 -4.57 -11.79 -14.38
C LEU A 112 -4.41 -12.54 -15.68
N LEU A 113 -5.36 -13.39 -16.04
CA LEU A 113 -5.49 -13.95 -17.38
C LEU A 113 -6.34 -13.00 -18.21
N VAL A 114 -5.76 -12.38 -19.22
CA VAL A 114 -6.38 -11.30 -19.97
C VAL A 114 -6.51 -11.59 -21.46
N ASP A 115 -7.51 -10.99 -22.07
CA ASP A 115 -7.71 -11.03 -23.52
C ASP A 115 -6.74 -10.05 -24.22
N PRO A 116 -6.49 -10.23 -25.52
CA PRO A 116 -5.47 -9.45 -26.26
C PRO A 116 -5.73 -7.95 -26.33
N ASP A 117 -6.95 -7.51 -26.09
CA ASP A 117 -7.39 -6.11 -26.09
C ASP A 117 -7.30 -5.44 -24.72
N TYR A 118 -6.89 -6.18 -23.68
CA TYR A 118 -6.76 -5.63 -22.33
C TYR A 118 -5.64 -4.57 -22.26
N GLN A 119 -5.96 -3.45 -21.65
CA GLN A 119 -5.00 -2.38 -21.39
C GLN A 119 -4.75 -2.28 -19.88
N PRO A 120 -3.61 -2.76 -19.37
CA PRO A 120 -3.27 -2.67 -17.96
C PRO A 120 -3.13 -1.22 -17.50
N LEU A 121 -3.76 -0.89 -16.37
CA LEU A 121 -3.47 0.37 -15.70
C LEU A 121 -2.06 0.30 -15.09
N PRO A 122 -1.24 1.34 -15.21
CA PRO A 122 0.09 1.36 -14.58
C PRO A 122 0.03 1.12 -13.07
N MET A 123 -1.05 1.61 -12.44
CA MET A 123 -1.28 1.55 -11.00
C MET A 123 -2.79 1.54 -10.70
N THR A 124 -3.18 0.89 -9.61
CA THR A 124 -4.54 0.94 -9.07
C THR A 124 -4.53 0.83 -7.54
N ASP A 125 -5.45 1.54 -6.88
CA ASP A 125 -5.64 1.48 -5.43
C ASP A 125 -6.42 0.24 -4.99
N VAL A 126 -7.15 -0.39 -5.92
CA VAL A 126 -8.03 -1.54 -5.64
C VAL A 126 -7.42 -2.79 -6.21
N ALA A 127 -7.52 -3.90 -5.48
CA ALA A 127 -7.10 -5.19 -5.99
C ALA A 127 -7.78 -5.49 -7.33
N PRO A 128 -7.01 -5.95 -8.35
CA PRO A 128 -7.59 -6.31 -9.64
C PRO A 128 -8.71 -7.36 -9.50
N THR A 129 -9.78 -7.20 -10.25
CA THR A 129 -10.92 -8.11 -10.24
C THR A 129 -11.25 -8.63 -11.63
N GLN A 130 -11.92 -9.78 -11.68
CA GLN A 130 -12.40 -10.34 -12.93
C GLN A 130 -13.51 -9.45 -13.51
N SER A 131 -13.30 -8.94 -14.72
CA SER A 131 -14.29 -8.11 -15.43
C SER A 131 -13.89 -7.91 -16.90
N GLY A 132 -14.85 -7.85 -17.82
CA GLY A 132 -14.58 -7.54 -19.23
C GLY A 132 -13.51 -8.45 -19.85
N SER A 133 -12.41 -7.86 -20.28
CA SER A 133 -11.25 -8.56 -20.89
C SER A 133 -10.36 -9.30 -19.87
N VAL A 134 -10.70 -9.28 -18.56
CA VAL A 134 -10.02 -10.05 -17.52
C VAL A 134 -10.78 -11.35 -17.26
N ALA A 135 -10.30 -12.46 -17.79
CA ALA A 135 -10.96 -13.76 -17.72
C ALA A 135 -10.83 -14.42 -16.33
N LEU A 136 -9.72 -14.17 -15.62
CA LEU A 136 -9.44 -14.75 -14.31
C LEU A 136 -8.45 -13.86 -13.56
N VAL A 137 -8.60 -13.79 -12.24
CA VAL A 137 -7.63 -13.18 -11.32
C VAL A 137 -7.31 -14.18 -10.22
N THR A 138 -6.03 -14.34 -9.92
CA THR A 138 -5.54 -15.12 -8.77
C THR A 138 -4.59 -14.25 -7.97
N ILE A 139 -4.88 -14.06 -6.68
CA ILE A 139 -4.05 -13.27 -5.77
C ILE A 139 -3.39 -14.20 -4.75
N VAL A 140 -2.10 -13.98 -4.53
CA VAL A 140 -1.29 -14.72 -3.54
C VAL A 140 -0.49 -13.77 -2.67
N LYS A 141 -0.23 -14.18 -1.45
CA LYS A 141 0.70 -13.46 -0.56
C LYS A 141 2.14 -13.80 -0.93
N GLY A 142 3.03 -12.83 -0.80
CA GLY A 142 4.46 -13.06 -0.88
C GLY A 142 4.94 -14.07 0.17
N VAL A 143 6.04 -14.75 -0.11
CA VAL A 143 6.56 -15.83 0.74
C VAL A 143 7.24 -15.28 2.00
N GLY A 144 6.99 -15.93 3.13
CA GLY A 144 7.63 -15.63 4.41
C GLY A 144 6.97 -14.50 5.20
N THR A 145 7.64 -14.09 6.27
CA THR A 145 7.20 -12.97 7.09
C THR A 145 7.47 -11.67 6.33
N PRO A 146 6.47 -10.77 6.22
CA PRO A 146 6.65 -9.51 5.56
C PRO A 146 7.85 -8.73 6.09
N GLN A 147 8.80 -8.48 5.21
CA GLN A 147 9.99 -7.70 5.55
C GLN A 147 9.74 -6.24 5.14
N LEU A 148 9.54 -5.40 6.14
CA LEU A 148 9.86 -3.99 5.98
C LEU A 148 11.35 -3.88 5.69
N ALA A 149 11.78 -2.82 4.99
CA ALA A 149 13.21 -2.61 4.78
C ALA A 149 13.93 -2.66 6.12
N PRO A 150 15.11 -3.32 6.20
CA PRO A 150 15.88 -3.35 7.42
C PRO A 150 16.17 -1.92 7.85
N ALA A 151 15.55 -1.55 8.95
CA ALA A 151 15.72 -0.25 9.56
C ALA A 151 17.01 -0.25 10.37
N GLY A 152 17.84 0.73 10.17
CA GLY A 152 18.73 1.15 11.24
C GLY A 152 17.85 1.57 12.43
N ALA A 153 18.08 1.03 13.61
CA ALA A 153 17.34 1.45 14.79
C ALA A 153 17.79 2.86 15.18
N LEU A 154 16.88 3.82 15.04
CA LEU A 154 17.08 5.19 15.50
C LEU A 154 16.34 5.34 16.85
N LYS A 155 17.03 5.91 17.85
CA LYS A 155 16.40 6.28 19.12
C LYS A 155 16.04 7.76 19.09
N PHE A 156 14.75 8.07 19.22
CA PHE A 156 14.29 9.44 19.29
C PHE A 156 13.12 9.57 20.29
N ARG A 157 13.30 10.47 21.26
CA ARG A 157 12.28 10.77 22.31
C ARG A 157 11.68 9.55 23.01
N GLY A 158 12.54 8.57 23.35
CA GLY A 158 12.13 7.36 24.09
C GLY A 158 11.51 6.25 23.24
N TYR A 159 11.40 6.45 21.94
CA TYR A 159 10.87 5.47 21.01
C TYR A 159 11.97 4.89 20.10
N ASP A 160 11.73 3.65 19.66
CA ASP A 160 12.52 2.99 18.62
C ASP A 160 11.88 3.24 17.27
N TRP A 161 12.63 3.81 16.36
CA TRP A 161 12.21 4.14 15.01
C TRP A 161 12.98 3.30 14.00
N GLY A 162 12.24 2.77 13.04
CA GLY A 162 12.82 2.28 11.81
C GLY A 162 13.22 3.43 10.90
N VAL A 163 14.29 3.27 10.13
CA VAL A 163 14.72 4.25 9.12
C VAL A 163 14.67 3.58 7.75
N ARG A 164 13.97 4.18 6.81
CA ARG A 164 13.80 3.62 5.46
C ARG A 164 15.10 3.68 4.67
N LYS A 165 15.37 2.62 3.90
CA LYS A 165 16.56 2.48 3.06
C LYS A 165 16.25 1.99 1.64
N ILE A 166 15.08 2.25 1.10
CA ILE A 166 14.69 1.78 -0.24
C ILE A 166 13.99 2.86 -1.02
N ALA A 167 14.12 2.78 -2.34
CA ALA A 167 13.37 3.62 -3.25
C ALA A 167 11.86 3.43 -3.06
N SER A 168 11.12 4.50 -3.26
CA SER A 168 9.67 4.53 -3.21
C SER A 168 9.17 5.67 -4.08
N ASP A 169 8.02 5.48 -4.61
CA ASP A 169 7.27 6.45 -5.39
C ASP A 169 6.30 7.31 -4.57
N LYS A 170 6.38 7.28 -3.24
CA LYS A 170 5.59 8.17 -2.39
C LYS A 170 5.72 9.62 -2.84
N GLY A 171 4.59 10.29 -2.92
CA GLY A 171 4.50 11.66 -3.42
C GLY A 171 4.48 11.78 -4.95
N GLY A 172 4.30 10.69 -5.68
CA GLY A 172 4.21 10.69 -7.15
C GLY A 172 5.53 10.96 -7.87
N THR A 173 6.65 10.86 -7.15
CA THR A 173 8.02 10.95 -7.68
C THR A 173 8.85 9.78 -7.18
N ASN A 174 9.77 9.28 -8.01
CA ASN A 174 10.73 8.26 -7.61
C ASN A 174 11.72 8.84 -6.58
N ASN A 175 11.36 8.77 -5.31
CA ASN A 175 12.24 9.16 -4.22
C ASN A 175 13.14 7.98 -3.82
N LEU A 176 14.44 8.24 -3.70
CA LEU A 176 15.38 7.33 -3.05
C LEU A 176 15.34 7.63 -1.55
N TYR A 177 15.35 6.60 -0.71
CA TYR A 177 15.48 6.77 0.74
C TYR A 177 16.79 6.17 1.22
N ASP A 178 17.51 6.93 2.04
CA ASP A 178 18.78 6.49 2.62
C ASP A 178 18.72 6.64 4.14
N SER A 179 19.10 5.57 4.84
CA SER A 179 19.11 5.58 6.30
C SER A 179 20.09 6.59 6.90
N GLU A 180 21.10 7.02 6.14
CA GLU A 180 22.05 8.07 6.56
C GLU A 180 21.44 9.49 6.51
N ASN A 181 20.24 9.63 5.94
CA ASN A 181 19.56 10.91 5.87
C ASN A 181 18.70 11.23 7.11
N ALA A 182 18.67 10.35 8.11
CA ALA A 182 18.01 10.57 9.38
C ALA A 182 18.91 10.17 10.56
N TRP A 183 19.15 11.09 11.50
CA TRP A 183 19.97 10.84 12.70
C TRP A 183 19.54 11.74 13.84
N THR A 184 19.91 11.39 15.07
CA THR A 184 19.77 12.26 16.24
C THR A 184 21.09 12.91 16.60
N ASP A 185 21.06 14.21 16.93
CA ASP A 185 22.22 14.95 17.40
C ASP A 185 22.50 14.72 18.91
N ALA A 186 23.55 15.33 19.41
CA ALA A 186 23.95 15.23 20.82
C ALA A 186 22.92 15.83 21.80
N ASN A 187 22.02 16.71 21.32
CA ASN A 187 20.94 17.31 22.10
C ASN A 187 19.65 16.48 22.01
N GLY A 188 19.69 15.38 21.26
CA GLY A 188 18.56 14.50 21.03
C GLY A 188 17.51 15.08 20.08
N ALA A 189 17.85 16.04 19.24
CA ALA A 189 17.01 16.47 18.12
C ALA A 189 17.19 15.54 16.93
N LEU A 190 16.11 15.25 16.22
CA LEU A 190 16.13 14.45 15.01
C LEU A 190 16.36 15.35 13.80
N HIS A 191 17.33 14.99 13.00
CA HIS A 191 17.65 15.61 11.72
C HIS A 191 17.15 14.71 10.59
N MET A 192 16.52 15.32 9.60
CA MET A 192 16.14 14.65 8.35
C MET A 192 16.59 15.49 7.16
N GLN A 193 17.28 14.86 6.20
CA GLN A 193 17.86 15.56 5.05
C GLN A 193 17.35 15.01 3.72
N ILE A 194 17.32 15.92 2.73
CA ILE A 194 17.24 15.60 1.31
C ILE A 194 18.60 15.95 0.71
N LYS A 195 19.29 14.95 0.15
CA LYS A 195 20.61 15.10 -0.48
C LYS A 195 20.58 14.71 -1.94
N LYS A 196 21.42 15.34 -2.76
CA LYS A 196 21.62 14.87 -4.13
C LYS A 196 22.54 13.64 -4.13
N LYS A 197 22.11 12.56 -4.80
CA LYS A 197 22.88 11.33 -4.98
C LYS A 197 22.90 11.00 -6.47
N SER A 198 24.02 11.26 -7.13
CA SER A 198 24.13 11.24 -8.59
C SER A 198 23.08 12.16 -9.23
N ASP A 199 22.22 11.64 -10.09
CA ASP A 199 21.18 12.40 -10.77
C ASP A 199 19.81 12.40 -10.04
N SER A 200 19.74 11.76 -8.87
CA SER A 200 18.51 11.62 -8.08
C SER A 200 18.63 12.32 -6.72
N TRP A 201 17.48 12.58 -6.11
CA TRP A 201 17.39 13.06 -4.74
C TRP A 201 17.21 11.89 -3.78
N SER A 202 17.98 11.90 -2.71
CA SER A 202 17.87 10.94 -1.60
C SER A 202 17.21 11.62 -0.42
N CYS A 203 16.14 11.02 0.08
CA CYS A 203 15.19 11.51 1.05
C CYS A 203 15.33 10.78 2.39
N ALA A 204 14.55 11.19 3.39
CA ALA A 204 14.50 10.55 4.70
C ALA A 204 13.06 10.12 5.04
N GLU A 205 12.91 8.94 5.62
CA GLU A 205 11.69 8.51 6.28
C GLU A 205 12.05 7.69 7.52
N ILE A 206 11.39 8.01 8.64
CA ILE A 206 11.41 7.18 9.84
C ILE A 206 10.00 6.76 10.21
N TYR A 207 9.87 5.63 10.89
CA TYR A 207 8.57 5.08 11.27
C TYR A 207 8.64 4.38 12.62
N LEU A 208 7.56 4.45 13.39
CA LEU A 208 7.45 3.67 14.63
C LEU A 208 7.41 2.18 14.32
N ASN A 209 8.03 1.38 15.17
CA ASN A 209 8.05 -0.09 15.00
C ASN A 209 6.74 -0.76 15.43
N ARG A 210 5.78 0.02 15.96
CA ARG A 210 4.48 -0.47 16.42
C ARG A 210 3.41 0.61 16.29
N SER A 211 2.17 0.19 16.17
CA SER A 211 1.02 1.07 16.34
C SER A 211 0.91 1.54 17.79
N LEU A 212 0.58 2.80 17.98
CA LEU A 212 0.22 3.37 19.28
C LEU A 212 -1.30 3.50 19.46
N GLY A 213 -2.07 3.36 18.37
CA GLY A 213 -3.52 3.40 18.41
C GLY A 213 -4.11 4.81 18.41
N TYR A 214 -5.30 4.94 18.93
CA TYR A 214 -5.92 6.25 19.19
C TYR A 214 -5.12 7.05 20.20
N GLY A 215 -5.25 8.35 20.17
CA GLY A 215 -4.55 9.26 21.06
C GLY A 215 -4.08 10.53 20.38
N THR A 216 -3.25 11.29 21.08
CA THR A 216 -2.70 12.56 20.61
C THR A 216 -1.24 12.39 20.23
N TYR A 217 -0.94 12.61 18.96
CA TYR A 217 0.40 12.61 18.39
C TYR A 217 0.85 14.06 18.20
N SER A 218 2.03 14.41 18.69
CA SER A 218 2.56 15.76 18.61
C SER A 218 4.01 15.75 18.13
N VAL A 219 4.32 16.60 17.14
CA VAL A 219 5.67 16.78 16.61
C VAL A 219 6.02 18.25 16.57
N THR A 220 7.14 18.63 17.19
CA THR A 220 7.68 19.98 17.14
C THR A 220 8.80 20.05 16.13
N VAL A 221 8.65 20.91 15.13
CA VAL A 221 9.60 21.10 14.02
C VAL A 221 10.13 22.53 14.06
N ARG A 222 11.44 22.70 13.88
CA ARG A 222 12.05 24.01 13.69
C ARG A 222 11.54 24.68 12.43
N ASP A 223 11.94 25.92 12.23
CA ASP A 223 11.55 26.72 11.09
C ASP A 223 11.72 25.95 9.75
N THR A 224 10.61 25.84 9.02
CA THR A 224 10.55 25.23 7.69
C THR A 224 10.46 26.25 6.55
N SER A 225 10.52 27.56 6.85
CA SER A 225 10.37 28.64 5.86
C SER A 225 11.50 28.70 4.84
N HIS A 226 12.65 28.07 5.15
CA HIS A 226 13.83 27.98 4.28
C HIS A 226 13.80 26.83 3.26
N LEU A 227 12.77 25.97 3.33
CA LEU A 227 12.70 24.79 2.46
C LEU A 227 12.55 25.17 0.98
N GLU A 228 13.17 24.37 0.12
CA GLU A 228 12.92 24.44 -1.31
C GLU A 228 11.44 24.15 -1.62
N PRO A 229 10.86 24.81 -2.63
CA PRO A 229 9.44 24.60 -3.00
C PRO A 229 9.09 23.16 -3.31
N ALA A 230 10.04 22.31 -3.68
CA ALA A 230 9.83 20.89 -3.94
C ALA A 230 9.99 20.00 -2.70
N ALA A 231 10.51 20.52 -1.58
CA ALA A 231 10.72 19.76 -0.36
C ALA A 231 9.45 19.73 0.49
N VAL A 232 9.02 18.54 0.90
CA VAL A 232 7.83 18.33 1.73
C VAL A 232 8.20 17.53 2.97
N PHE A 233 7.81 18.04 4.12
CA PHE A 233 7.76 17.28 5.36
C PHE A 233 6.32 16.81 5.60
N SER A 234 6.16 15.53 5.97
CA SER A 234 4.88 15.02 6.43
C SER A 234 5.02 14.20 7.71
N MET A 235 4.08 14.41 8.64
CA MET A 235 3.76 13.52 9.73
C MET A 235 2.47 12.79 9.36
N PHE A 236 2.47 11.46 9.32
CA PHE A 236 1.28 10.71 8.93
C PHE A 236 1.16 9.35 9.63
N THR A 237 -0.07 8.89 9.75
CA THR A 237 -0.38 7.52 10.16
C THR A 237 -0.68 6.69 8.93
N PHE A 238 -0.24 5.43 8.90
CA PHE A 238 -0.45 4.57 7.74
C PHE A 238 -0.53 3.10 8.15
N ASP A 239 -1.59 2.41 7.72
CA ASP A 239 -1.75 0.97 7.89
C ASP A 239 -1.47 0.24 6.56
N GLU A 240 -0.30 -0.38 6.44
CA GLU A 240 0.08 -1.15 5.26
C GLU A 240 -0.77 -2.42 5.05
N TRP A 241 -1.50 -2.84 6.07
CA TRP A 241 -2.25 -4.10 6.11
C TRP A 241 -3.76 -3.91 5.99
N ALA A 242 -4.23 -2.67 5.99
CA ALA A 242 -5.66 -2.39 5.85
C ALA A 242 -6.14 -2.81 4.46
N SER A 243 -7.29 -3.49 4.43
CA SER A 243 -7.93 -3.96 3.19
C SER A 243 -8.45 -2.81 2.31
N GLU A 244 -8.72 -1.66 2.92
CA GLU A 244 -9.20 -0.47 2.24
C GLU A 244 -8.11 0.58 2.18
N GLU A 245 -7.32 0.57 1.13
CA GLU A 245 -6.17 1.47 0.93
C GLU A 245 -6.52 2.94 1.00
N ARG A 246 -7.77 3.30 0.68
CA ARG A 246 -8.21 4.70 0.55
C ARG A 246 -8.44 5.39 1.88
N PHE A 247 -8.63 4.65 2.97
CA PHE A 247 -9.08 5.19 4.26
C PHE A 247 -8.11 4.86 5.40
N ARG A 248 -6.82 4.76 5.12
CA ARG A 248 -5.83 4.29 6.08
C ARG A 248 -4.72 5.28 6.40
N GLU A 249 -4.79 6.50 5.86
CA GLU A 249 -3.75 7.50 6.01
C GLU A 249 -4.34 8.86 6.40
N MET A 250 -3.71 9.50 7.37
CA MET A 250 -4.01 10.84 7.83
C MET A 250 -2.71 11.62 7.90
N ASP A 251 -2.65 12.80 7.28
CA ASP A 251 -1.42 13.55 7.07
C ASP A 251 -1.49 14.97 7.62
N ILE A 252 -0.35 15.46 8.14
CA ILE A 252 -0.01 16.87 8.21
C ILE A 252 1.17 17.07 7.27
N GLU A 253 0.96 17.77 6.16
CA GLU A 253 2.02 18.06 5.20
C GLU A 253 2.42 19.53 5.26
N VAL A 254 3.73 19.81 5.14
CA VAL A 254 4.32 21.16 5.24
C VAL A 254 5.37 21.34 4.16
N GLY A 255 5.32 22.46 3.46
CA GLY A 255 6.25 22.81 2.39
C GLY A 255 5.81 22.32 1.01
N GLY A 256 6.63 22.60 0.02
CA GLY A 256 6.64 21.99 -1.32
C GLY A 256 5.49 22.30 -2.26
N ARG A 257 4.36 22.68 -1.76
CA ARG A 257 3.18 22.95 -2.58
C ARG A 257 2.60 24.28 -2.18
N SER A 258 3.18 25.34 -2.70
CA SER A 258 2.44 26.58 -2.72
C SER A 258 1.31 26.41 -3.73
N ASP A 259 0.12 26.02 -3.30
CA ASP A 259 -1.09 26.43 -3.98
C ASP A 259 -1.14 27.95 -3.82
N ALA A 260 -0.32 28.59 -4.62
CA ALA A 260 0.06 29.99 -4.51
C ALA A 260 -1.11 30.97 -4.61
N ALA A 261 -2.30 30.48 -4.97
CA ALA A 261 -3.51 31.28 -5.02
C ALA A 261 -3.94 31.84 -3.65
N ASN A 262 -3.59 31.16 -2.53
CA ASN A 262 -4.04 31.54 -1.18
C ASN A 262 -2.92 31.61 -0.13
N GLY A 263 -1.64 31.52 -0.52
CA GLY A 263 -0.51 31.56 0.42
C GLY A 263 -0.39 30.33 1.36
N ALA A 264 -1.17 29.27 1.12
CA ALA A 264 -1.10 28.05 1.89
C ALA A 264 0.17 27.25 1.54
N ASN A 265 0.96 26.91 2.54
CA ASN A 265 2.17 26.12 2.44
C ASN A 265 2.11 24.85 3.32
N ALA A 266 0.94 24.56 3.88
CA ALA A 266 0.68 23.38 4.70
C ALA A 266 -0.77 22.93 4.52
N ARG A 267 -1.04 21.66 4.87
CA ARG A 267 -2.38 21.09 4.81
C ARG A 267 -2.57 19.94 5.78
N TYR A 268 -3.80 19.74 6.19
CA TYR A 268 -4.29 18.53 6.86
C TYR A 268 -5.03 17.69 5.84
N VAL A 269 -4.84 16.39 5.87
CA VAL A 269 -5.40 15.47 4.89
C VAL A 269 -5.91 14.20 5.56
N ILE A 270 -7.08 13.75 5.12
CA ILE A 270 -7.54 12.37 5.26
C ILE A 270 -7.52 11.77 3.84
N GLN A 271 -6.82 10.67 3.65
CA GLN A 271 -6.83 10.03 2.33
C GLN A 271 -8.18 9.34 2.04
N PRO A 272 -8.66 9.34 0.78
CA PRO A 272 -8.01 9.91 -0.40
C PRO A 272 -8.28 11.42 -0.56
N LEU A 273 -7.22 12.14 -0.83
CA LEU A 273 -7.23 13.61 -0.92
C LEU A 273 -8.10 14.21 -2.05
N TYR A 274 -8.54 13.39 -3.01
CA TYR A 274 -9.41 13.85 -4.10
C TYR A 274 -10.89 13.92 -3.71
N ILE A 275 -11.26 13.43 -2.54
CA ILE A 275 -12.63 13.59 -2.00
C ILE A 275 -12.75 15.02 -1.47
N PRO A 276 -13.74 15.80 -1.94
CA PRO A 276 -13.99 17.11 -1.39
C PRO A 276 -14.23 17.04 0.13
N GLY A 277 -13.57 17.91 0.87
CA GLY A 277 -13.63 17.93 2.33
C GLY A 277 -12.56 17.10 3.04
N ASN A 278 -11.80 16.25 2.34
CA ASN A 278 -10.70 15.48 2.93
C ASN A 278 -9.37 16.24 2.99
N LEU A 279 -9.35 17.49 2.53
CA LEU A 279 -8.16 18.33 2.50
C LEU A 279 -8.48 19.72 3.07
N PHE A 280 -7.68 20.17 4.04
CA PHE A 280 -7.76 21.50 4.61
C PHE A 280 -6.42 22.22 4.51
N PRO A 281 -6.25 23.20 3.60
CA PRO A 281 -5.03 23.96 3.42
C PRO A 281 -4.94 25.10 4.45
N PHE A 282 -3.73 25.43 4.90
CA PHE A 282 -3.48 26.57 5.77
C PHE A 282 -2.09 27.16 5.55
N ALA A 283 -1.86 28.38 6.05
CA ALA A 283 -0.58 29.05 6.04
C ALA A 283 0.19 28.72 7.33
N ALA A 284 1.25 27.92 7.24
CA ALA A 284 2.18 27.70 8.33
C ALA A 284 3.19 28.86 8.37
N PRO A 285 3.22 29.66 9.46
CA PRO A 285 4.15 30.78 9.58
C PRO A 285 5.60 30.29 9.80
N SER A 286 6.55 31.17 9.59
CA SER A 286 7.96 30.93 9.96
C SER A 286 8.14 30.72 11.46
N GLY A 287 9.26 30.08 11.84
CA GLY A 287 9.62 29.74 13.21
C GLY A 287 9.23 28.32 13.62
N THR A 288 9.56 27.95 14.83
CA THR A 288 9.20 26.63 15.40
C THR A 288 7.68 26.46 15.48
N LEU A 289 7.20 25.33 15.02
CA LEU A 289 5.77 24.94 15.04
C LEU A 289 5.60 23.57 15.68
N THR A 290 4.51 23.40 16.39
CA THR A 290 4.07 22.11 16.93
C THR A 290 2.82 21.65 16.19
N TYR A 291 2.92 20.54 15.50
CA TYR A 291 1.85 19.88 14.77
C TYR A 291 1.24 18.78 15.62
N VAL A 292 -0.07 18.75 15.71
CA VAL A 292 -0.81 17.82 16.58
C VAL A 292 -1.91 17.14 15.79
N LEU A 293 -2.00 15.83 15.92
CA LEU A 293 -3.13 15.01 15.51
C LEU A 293 -3.73 14.38 16.77
N HIS A 294 -4.95 14.74 17.11
CA HIS A 294 -5.76 14.02 18.06
C HIS A 294 -6.71 13.09 17.31
N TRP A 295 -6.54 11.81 17.53
CA TRP A 295 -7.24 10.74 16.79
C TRP A 295 -8.05 9.88 17.74
N GLU A 296 -9.34 9.82 17.50
CA GLU A 296 -10.29 8.96 18.21
C GLU A 296 -11.28 8.33 17.23
N SER A 297 -12.18 7.48 17.74
CA SER A 297 -13.13 6.76 16.88
C SER A 297 -14.07 7.73 16.17
N GLY A 298 -13.97 7.79 14.84
CA GLY A 298 -14.79 8.64 13.98
C GLY A 298 -14.39 10.14 13.99
N HIS A 299 -13.32 10.52 14.70
CA HIS A 299 -12.86 11.90 14.76
C HIS A 299 -11.34 12.00 14.61
N ALA A 300 -10.88 12.98 13.81
CA ALA A 300 -9.49 13.37 13.73
C ALA A 300 -9.38 14.89 13.79
N ASN A 301 -8.90 15.42 14.90
CA ASN A 301 -8.69 16.84 15.08
C ASN A 301 -7.22 17.18 14.89
N PHE A 302 -6.95 18.05 13.92
CA PHE A 302 -5.62 18.53 13.58
C PHE A 302 -5.44 19.94 14.08
N LYS A 303 -4.29 20.20 14.72
CA LYS A 303 -3.92 21.53 15.21
C LYS A 303 -2.46 21.84 14.88
N THR A 304 -2.19 23.11 14.68
CA THR A 304 -0.83 23.65 14.58
C THR A 304 -0.70 24.81 15.54
N PHE A 305 0.35 24.77 16.36
CA PHE A 305 0.65 25.82 17.34
C PHE A 305 2.00 26.46 17.03
N ARG A 306 2.14 27.73 17.36
CA ARG A 306 3.42 28.44 17.33
C ARG A 306 4.27 28.06 18.53
N GLY A 307 5.56 27.81 18.29
CA GLY A 307 6.52 27.43 19.33
C GLY A 307 6.51 25.94 19.66
N GLY A 308 7.24 25.56 20.70
CA GLY A 308 7.51 24.17 21.11
C GLY A 308 6.48 23.59 22.08
N SER A 309 5.28 24.15 22.18
CA SER A 309 4.22 23.73 23.10
C SER A 309 2.86 23.72 22.41
N SER A 310 2.04 22.74 22.78
CA SER A 310 0.62 22.64 22.39
C SER A 310 -0.31 22.71 23.61
N GLY A 311 0.24 23.00 24.80
CA GLY A 311 -0.50 23.07 26.04
C GLY A 311 -1.28 24.38 26.23
N ALA A 312 -1.82 24.56 27.44
CA ALA A 312 -2.58 25.74 27.79
C ALA A 312 -1.77 27.02 27.55
N GLY A 313 -2.36 27.99 26.86
CA GLY A 313 -1.70 29.24 26.47
C GLY A 313 -0.84 29.18 25.21
N ALA A 314 -0.72 28.04 24.55
CA ALA A 314 -0.05 27.96 23.25
C ALA A 314 -0.85 28.72 22.19
N GLN A 315 -0.12 29.45 21.31
CA GLN A 315 -0.75 30.24 20.25
C GLN A 315 -1.17 29.31 19.11
N LEU A 316 -2.47 29.16 18.92
CA LEU A 316 -3.06 28.40 17.82
C LEU A 316 -2.80 29.11 16.47
N VAL A 317 -2.32 28.38 15.50
CA VAL A 317 -2.10 28.83 14.11
C VAL A 317 -3.24 28.35 13.23
N SER A 318 -3.59 27.06 13.32
CA SER A 318 -4.62 26.42 12.52
C SER A 318 -5.23 25.26 13.26
N GLU A 319 -6.52 25.01 13.02
CA GLU A 319 -7.25 23.86 13.52
C GLU A 319 -8.26 23.40 12.48
N HIS A 320 -8.42 22.10 12.35
CA HIS A 320 -9.48 21.49 11.56
C HIS A 320 -9.83 20.11 12.09
N GLU A 321 -11.12 19.82 12.14
CA GLU A 321 -11.66 18.53 12.56
C GLU A 321 -12.30 17.82 11.36
N PHE A 322 -11.90 16.57 11.15
CA PHE A 322 -12.55 15.66 10.21
C PHE A 322 -13.39 14.65 10.99
N THR A 323 -14.63 14.43 10.54
CA THR A 323 -15.61 13.51 11.17
C THR A 323 -16.09 12.43 10.19
N SER A 324 -15.46 12.33 9.04
CA SER A 324 -15.83 11.39 7.97
C SER A 324 -14.57 10.79 7.36
N GLY A 325 -14.62 9.52 7.01
CA GLY A 325 -13.49 8.81 6.41
C GLY A 325 -12.31 8.56 7.37
N ILE A 326 -12.54 8.67 8.68
CA ILE A 326 -11.48 8.52 9.67
C ILE A 326 -11.06 7.05 9.77
N PRO A 327 -9.77 6.72 9.56
CA PRO A 327 -9.27 5.36 9.72
C PRO A 327 -9.49 4.82 11.14
N ILE A 328 -9.62 3.51 11.26
CA ILE A 328 -9.45 2.83 12.54
C ILE A 328 -7.96 2.52 12.74
N PRO A 329 -7.45 2.44 13.98
CA PRO A 329 -6.02 2.24 14.23
C PRO A 329 -5.42 1.00 13.57
N GLY A 330 -6.10 -0.15 13.62
CA GLY A 330 -5.59 -1.37 13.03
C GLY A 330 -4.12 -1.62 13.39
N LYS A 331 -3.28 -1.70 12.36
CA LYS A 331 -1.82 -1.75 12.47
C LYS A 331 -1.15 -0.44 12.03
N ALA A 332 -1.90 0.65 11.93
CA ALA A 332 -1.35 1.93 11.54
C ALA A 332 -0.20 2.36 12.43
N ILE A 333 0.90 2.73 11.83
CA ILE A 333 2.07 3.28 12.51
C ILE A 333 2.26 4.74 12.13
N LEU A 334 2.78 5.53 13.05
CA LEU A 334 3.19 6.90 12.75
C LEU A 334 4.50 6.88 11.95
N ARG A 335 4.56 7.74 10.94
CA ARG A 335 5.71 7.98 10.09
C ARG A 335 6.02 9.46 10.01
N LEU A 336 7.31 9.78 9.90
CA LEU A 336 7.82 11.10 9.59
C LEU A 336 8.62 10.96 8.29
N ILE A 337 8.26 11.73 7.30
CA ILE A 337 8.88 11.67 5.97
C ILE A 337 9.31 13.07 5.53
N PHE A 338 10.50 13.15 4.94
CA PHE A 338 11.01 14.36 4.30
C PHE A 338 11.46 13.99 2.90
N TYR A 339 10.69 14.45 1.88
CA TYR A 339 10.78 13.95 0.52
C TYR A 339 10.61 15.06 -0.53
N VAL A 340 10.83 14.71 -1.79
CA VAL A 340 10.74 15.63 -2.91
C VAL A 340 9.44 15.40 -3.69
N VAL A 341 8.72 16.49 -3.95
CA VAL A 341 7.63 16.57 -4.94
C VAL A 341 8.05 17.54 -6.02
N ALA A 342 8.96 17.12 -6.88
CA ALA A 342 9.46 17.97 -7.95
C ALA A 342 8.51 17.99 -9.15
N SER A 343 8.43 19.16 -9.80
CA SER A 343 7.80 19.35 -11.09
C SER A 343 8.63 20.33 -11.90
N ASP A 344 8.34 20.49 -13.20
CA ASP A 344 8.98 21.49 -14.05
C ASP A 344 8.82 22.91 -13.50
N LYS A 345 7.71 23.18 -12.81
CA LYS A 345 7.44 24.47 -12.17
C LYS A 345 8.14 24.64 -10.82
N ASN A 346 8.35 23.53 -10.08
CA ASN A 346 8.95 23.50 -8.75
C ASN A 346 10.06 22.45 -8.69
N PRO A 347 11.20 22.67 -9.33
CA PRO A 347 12.33 21.73 -9.27
C PRO A 347 13.02 21.80 -7.91
N MET A 348 13.52 20.68 -7.44
CA MET A 348 14.46 20.65 -6.32
C MET A 348 15.83 21.09 -6.81
N ARG A 349 16.42 22.14 -6.20
CA ARG A 349 17.67 22.75 -6.68
C ARG A 349 18.86 22.51 -5.74
N LYS A 350 18.62 22.50 -4.44
CA LYS A 350 19.68 22.33 -3.42
C LYS A 350 19.24 21.36 -2.33
N PRO A 351 20.19 20.75 -1.61
CA PRO A 351 19.89 19.97 -0.43
C PRO A 351 19.07 20.76 0.59
N SER A 352 18.24 20.08 1.33
CA SER A 352 17.41 20.66 2.39
C SER A 352 17.45 19.78 3.63
N GLU A 353 17.22 20.41 4.77
CA GLU A 353 17.22 19.73 6.08
C GLU A 353 16.09 20.29 6.93
N ILE A 354 15.48 19.41 7.72
CA ILE A 354 14.57 19.77 8.82
C ILE A 354 15.11 19.21 10.12
N VAL A 355 14.77 19.91 11.20
CA VAL A 355 15.12 19.48 12.57
C VAL A 355 13.84 19.34 13.37
N ILE A 356 13.64 18.15 13.94
CA ILE A 356 12.49 17.81 14.77
C ILE A 356 12.97 17.75 16.21
N GLU A 357 12.44 18.64 17.03
CA GLU A 357 12.88 18.81 18.42
C GLU A 357 12.16 17.87 19.39
N LYS A 358 10.89 17.57 19.09
CA LYS A 358 10.05 16.75 19.94
C LYS A 358 9.17 15.80 19.15
N PHE A 359 8.91 14.66 19.75
CA PHE A 359 7.78 13.78 19.47
C PHE A 359 7.16 13.38 20.81
N GLU A 360 5.86 13.49 20.93
CA GLU A 360 5.10 13.13 22.14
C GLU A 360 3.85 12.37 21.70
N TYR A 361 3.49 11.35 22.47
CA TYR A 361 2.24 10.62 22.31
C TYR A 361 1.54 10.52 23.66
N LEU A 362 0.25 10.86 23.66
CA LEU A 362 -0.66 10.73 24.81
C LEU A 362 -1.83 9.83 24.39
N PRO A 363 -2.04 8.68 25.06
CA PRO A 363 -3.12 7.75 24.76
C PRO A 363 -4.51 8.31 25.08
#